data_9c3f7bff7c9d8909a8930dd3bf5abdd3
#
_entry.id   9c3f7bff7c9d8909a8930dd3bf5abdd3
#
_cell.length_a   1.000
_cell.length_b   1.000
_cell.length_c   1.000
_cell.angle_alpha   90.00
_cell.angle_beta   90.00
_cell.angle_gamma   90.00
#
_symmetry.space_group_name_H-M   'P 1'
#
loop_
_entity.id
_entity.type
_entity.pdbx_description
1 polymer ?
#
loop_
_entity_poly.entity_id
_entity_poly.type
_entity_poly.pdbx_seq_one_letter_code
_entity_poly.pdbx_strand_id
1 'polypeptide(L)'
;MTVQIAVKLDDGLAEQVRAAAADAGTNLSEWVRGALQREAARAKALRARAEEDAREAVYSDEQEAGLMVARRRRAIAALDER
;
A
#
# COMPACT_ATOMS: atom_id res chain seq x y z
N MET A 1 25.17 -2.24 7.14
CA MET A 1 25.86 -2.62 5.88
C MET A 1 25.41 -1.69 4.77
N THR A 2 26.35 -1.07 4.06
CA THR A 2 26.07 -0.11 2.99
C THR A 2 26.22 -0.81 1.62
N VAL A 3 25.26 -0.60 0.75
CA VAL A 3 25.30 -1.13 -0.61
C VAL A 3 25.33 0.04 -1.58
N GLN A 4 26.19 -0.04 -2.57
CA GLN A 4 26.28 0.98 -3.61
C GLN A 4 25.43 0.56 -4.81
N ILE A 5 24.52 1.44 -5.23
CA ILE A 5 23.64 1.20 -6.38
C ILE A 5 23.95 2.27 -7.44
N ALA A 6 24.22 1.83 -8.66
CA ALA A 6 24.45 2.73 -9.79
C ALA A 6 23.19 2.80 -10.65
N VAL A 7 22.70 4.00 -10.90
CA VAL A 7 21.52 4.26 -11.74
C VAL A 7 21.87 5.29 -12.79
N LYS A 8 21.50 5.03 -14.03
CA LYS A 8 21.67 5.98 -15.13
C LYS A 8 20.41 6.84 -15.26
N LEU A 9 20.60 8.15 -15.27
CA LEU A 9 19.51 9.12 -15.48
C LEU A 9 19.71 9.81 -16.84
N ASP A 10 18.60 10.09 -17.52
CA ASP A 10 18.68 10.95 -18.70
C ASP A 10 18.98 12.40 -18.27
N ASP A 11 19.39 13.23 -19.23
CA ASP A 11 19.81 14.61 -18.94
C ASP A 11 18.70 15.45 -18.33
N GLY A 12 17.47 15.29 -18.81
CA GLY A 12 16.30 16.01 -18.27
C GLY A 12 16.01 15.67 -16.83
N LEU A 13 16.03 14.40 -16.48
CA LEU A 13 15.80 13.95 -15.11
C LEU A 13 16.97 14.35 -14.20
N ALA A 14 18.19 14.24 -14.68
CA ALA A 14 19.38 14.67 -13.92
C ALA A 14 19.31 16.16 -13.56
N GLU A 15 18.89 17.00 -14.49
CA GLU A 15 18.68 18.44 -14.27
C GLU A 15 17.61 18.70 -13.21
N GLN A 16 16.48 18.02 -13.29
CA GLN A 16 15.38 18.13 -12.33
C GLN A 16 15.82 17.73 -10.92
N VAL A 17 16.59 16.66 -10.80
CA VAL A 17 17.10 16.17 -9.51
C VAL A 17 18.08 17.16 -8.90
N ARG A 18 18.99 17.71 -9.71
CA ARG A 18 19.95 18.71 -9.26
C ARG A 18 19.25 19.99 -8.78
N ALA A 19 18.27 20.45 -9.53
CA ALA A 19 17.49 21.63 -9.16
C ALA A 19 16.73 21.39 -7.84
N ALA A 20 16.11 20.23 -7.69
CA ALA A 20 15.38 19.87 -6.48
C ALA A 20 16.30 19.80 -5.25
N ALA A 21 17.48 19.24 -5.40
CA ALA A 21 18.48 19.18 -4.32
C ALA A 21 18.94 20.58 -3.91
N ALA A 22 19.20 21.46 -4.90
CA ALA A 22 19.59 22.84 -4.64
C ALA A 22 18.48 23.62 -3.92
N ASP A 23 17.23 23.47 -4.35
CA ASP A 23 16.07 24.11 -3.72
C ASP A 23 15.85 23.63 -2.28
N ALA A 24 16.16 22.37 -2.01
CA ALA A 24 16.08 21.81 -0.66
C ALA A 24 17.29 22.17 0.23
N GLY A 25 18.28 22.86 -0.32
CA GLY A 25 19.47 23.28 0.43
C GLY A 25 20.39 22.11 0.81
N THR A 26 20.39 21.04 0.02
CA THR A 26 21.19 19.85 0.29
C THR A 26 22.01 19.44 -0.95
N ASN A 27 22.91 18.48 -0.80
CA ASN A 27 23.67 17.96 -1.93
C ASN A 27 22.87 16.86 -2.65
N LEU A 28 23.32 16.52 -3.86
CA LEU A 28 22.65 15.53 -4.71
C LEU A 28 22.51 14.17 -4.04
N SER A 29 23.57 13.67 -3.44
CA SER A 29 23.58 12.34 -2.79
C SER A 29 22.58 12.27 -1.63
N GLU A 30 22.55 13.30 -0.80
CA GLU A 30 21.62 13.38 0.34
C GLU A 30 20.17 13.48 -0.13
N TRP A 31 19.92 14.30 -1.15
CA TRP A 31 18.59 14.46 -1.71
C TRP A 31 18.07 13.14 -2.32
N VAL A 32 18.90 12.46 -3.10
CA VAL A 32 18.55 11.18 -3.73
C VAL A 32 18.30 10.11 -2.65
N ARG A 33 19.17 10.05 -1.65
CA ARG A 33 19.00 9.09 -0.54
C ARG A 33 17.68 9.31 0.19
N GLY A 34 17.36 10.56 0.50
CA GLY A 34 16.09 10.92 1.13
C GLY A 34 14.88 10.56 0.26
N ALA A 35 14.97 10.81 -1.05
CA ALA A 35 13.92 10.46 -2.00
C ALA A 35 13.69 8.94 -2.06
N LEU A 36 14.79 8.17 -2.11
CA LEU A 36 14.70 6.70 -2.10
C LEU A 36 14.11 6.17 -0.80
N GLN A 37 14.45 6.75 0.34
CA GLN A 37 13.88 6.38 1.64
C GLN A 37 12.38 6.61 1.66
N ARG A 38 11.93 7.75 1.17
CA ARG A 38 10.49 8.08 1.09
C ARG A 38 9.74 7.14 0.16
N GLU A 39 10.28 6.86 -1.02
CA GLU A 39 9.65 5.96 -1.98
C GLU A 39 9.63 4.50 -1.48
N ALA A 40 10.70 4.04 -0.84
CA ALA A 40 10.76 2.71 -0.25
C ALA A 40 9.72 2.57 0.88
N ALA A 41 9.62 3.58 1.75
CA ALA A 41 8.63 3.59 2.83
C ALA A 41 7.20 3.61 2.28
N ARG A 42 6.96 4.40 1.21
CA ARG A 42 5.67 4.46 0.53
C ARG A 42 5.29 3.11 -0.08
N ALA A 43 6.22 2.47 -0.77
CA ALA A 43 5.99 1.16 -1.38
C ALA A 43 5.67 0.10 -0.32
N LYS A 44 6.38 0.13 0.81
CA LYS A 44 6.13 -0.76 1.95
C LYS A 44 4.74 -0.53 2.55
N ALA A 45 4.35 0.73 2.74
CA ALA A 45 3.04 1.08 3.28
C ALA A 45 1.90 0.65 2.34
N LEU A 46 2.06 0.85 1.03
CA LEU A 46 1.08 0.42 0.03
C LEU A 46 0.93 -1.11 0.00
N ARG A 47 2.02 -1.83 0.13
CA ARG A 47 2.01 -3.30 0.19
C ARG A 47 1.28 -3.80 1.45
N ALA A 48 1.58 -3.21 2.60
CA ALA A 48 0.92 -3.56 3.86
C ALA A 48 -0.59 -3.29 3.79
N ARG A 49 -0.97 -2.15 3.21
CA ARG A 49 -2.38 -1.77 3.02
C ARG A 49 -3.11 -2.75 2.08
N ALA A 50 -2.47 -3.14 0.99
CA ALA A 50 -3.02 -4.12 0.05
C ALA A 50 -3.24 -5.48 0.74
N GLU A 51 -2.32 -5.91 1.59
CA GLU A 51 -2.45 -7.14 2.38
C GLU A 51 -3.60 -7.05 3.38
N GLU A 52 -3.75 -5.93 4.07
CA GLU A 52 -4.88 -5.68 4.99
C GLU A 52 -6.21 -5.68 4.26
N ASP A 53 -6.31 -4.98 3.13
CA ASP A 53 -7.51 -4.92 2.31
C ASP A 53 -7.91 -6.33 1.82
N ALA A 54 -6.94 -7.13 1.43
CA ALA A 54 -7.18 -8.51 1.01
C ALA A 54 -7.70 -9.37 2.17
N ARG A 55 -7.17 -9.20 3.38
CA ARG A 55 -7.64 -9.90 4.58
C ARG A 55 -9.06 -9.48 4.95
N GLU A 56 -9.35 -8.19 4.93
CA GLU A 56 -10.68 -7.65 5.22
C GLU A 56 -11.71 -8.16 4.21
N ALA A 57 -11.38 -8.22 2.94
CA ALA A 57 -12.25 -8.75 1.90
C ALA A 57 -12.61 -10.22 2.16
N VAL A 58 -11.64 -11.06 2.54
CA VAL A 58 -11.87 -12.46 2.88
C VAL A 58 -12.75 -12.58 4.13
N TYR A 59 -12.50 -11.80 5.16
CA TYR A 59 -13.30 -11.78 6.38
C TYR A 59 -14.74 -11.33 6.11
N SER A 60 -14.93 -10.30 5.31
CA SER A 60 -16.26 -9.80 4.95
C SER A 60 -17.08 -10.83 4.21
N ASP A 61 -16.49 -11.56 3.27
CA ASP A 61 -17.16 -12.62 2.52
C ASP A 61 -17.59 -13.76 3.42
N GLU A 62 -16.75 -14.19 4.37
CA GLU A 62 -17.08 -15.22 5.35
C GLU A 62 -18.19 -14.77 6.29
N GLN A 63 -18.16 -13.52 6.75
CA GLN A 63 -19.21 -12.95 7.60
C GLN A 63 -20.55 -12.85 6.88
N GLU A 64 -20.57 -12.42 5.63
CA GLU A 64 -21.77 -12.35 4.80
C GLU A 64 -22.37 -13.73 4.58
N ALA A 65 -21.57 -14.73 4.27
CA ALA A 65 -22.01 -16.10 4.11
C ALA A 65 -22.66 -16.63 5.39
N GLY A 66 -22.05 -16.37 6.55
CA GLY A 66 -22.59 -16.72 7.85
C GLY A 66 -23.92 -16.05 8.15
N LEU A 67 -24.03 -14.76 7.85
CA LEU A 67 -25.28 -13.99 8.02
C LEU A 67 -26.42 -14.49 7.11
N MET A 68 -26.11 -14.85 5.88
CA MET A 68 -27.08 -15.41 4.95
C MET A 68 -27.65 -16.75 5.44
N VAL A 69 -26.80 -17.63 5.96
CA VAL A 69 -27.21 -18.90 6.54
C VAL A 69 -28.13 -18.69 7.75
N ALA A 70 -27.75 -17.75 8.65
CA ALA A 70 -28.56 -17.42 9.82
C ALA A 70 -29.92 -16.86 9.45
N ARG A 71 -30.00 -15.98 8.44
CA ARG A 71 -31.28 -15.43 7.93
C ARG A 71 -32.16 -16.50 7.34
N ARG A 72 -31.61 -17.45 6.60
CA ARG A 72 -32.34 -18.56 6.00
C ARG A 72 -32.93 -19.46 7.08
N ARG A 73 -32.20 -19.79 8.13
CA ARG A 73 -32.68 -20.58 9.27
C ARG A 73 -33.83 -19.90 10.00
N ARG A 74 -33.73 -18.57 10.23
CA ARG A 74 -34.81 -17.79 10.86
C ARG A 74 -36.09 -17.80 10.02
N ALA A 75 -35.96 -17.65 8.72
CA ALA A 75 -37.12 -17.67 7.80
C ALA A 75 -37.82 -19.02 7.83
N ILE A 76 -37.10 -20.14 7.84
CA ILE A 76 -37.65 -21.50 7.93
C ILE A 76 -38.34 -21.71 9.28
N ALA A 77 -37.70 -21.29 10.38
CA ALA A 77 -38.28 -21.39 11.72
C ALA A 77 -39.60 -20.60 11.84
N ALA A 78 -39.65 -19.39 11.26
CA ALA A 78 -40.85 -18.56 11.23
C ALA A 78 -41.99 -19.21 10.43
N LEU A 79 -41.69 -19.94 9.37
CA LEU A 79 -42.68 -20.70 8.58
C LEU A 79 -43.23 -21.92 9.35
N ASP A 80 -42.40 -22.60 10.13
CA ASP A 80 -42.79 -23.77 10.92
C ASP A 80 -43.67 -23.39 12.11
N GLU A 81 -43.59 -22.16 12.62
CA GLU A 81 -44.41 -21.66 13.72
C GLU A 81 -45.84 -21.28 13.31
N ARG A 82 -46.16 -21.30 12.04
CA ARG A 82 -47.50 -21.06 11.50
C ARG A 82 -48.25 -22.37 11.42
#